data_a70eb5209a3875544d59023b047d2498
#
_entry.id   a70eb5209a3875544d59023b047d2498
#
_cell.length_a   1.000
_cell.length_b   1.000
_cell.length_c   1.000
_cell.angle_alpha   90.00
_cell.angle_beta   90.00
_cell.angle_gamma   90.00
#
_symmetry.space_group_name_H-M   'P 1'
#
loop_
_entity.id
_entity.type
_entity.pdbx_description
1 polymer ?
#
loop_
_entity_poly.entity_id
_entity_poly.type
_entity_poly.pdbx_seq_one_letter_code
_entity_poly.pdbx_strand_id
1 'polypeptide(L)'
;MIGIDIGGANTKVVDDSGVHIHYCPLWEDAPLSDILHRYKDERQDSAAVVMSGELADCFENKLQGISFIVDAVRDVFPEAQFYGTDAAFHHGAVPQLAAANWLASADLVREYYHDAVLVDVGSTTTDIIPLGRFSELCGLTDLQRLQKGYLIYTGMLRTHIATQLMNVNIHGIDTPVSAEYFATSADAHLVLRHITPEEYSCDTPDKKEKTVKASLRRLARVVCADLVEIGEEGAMEVAHQFWDRQREMIGDQVRRVVRETGATGPVIAGIGAPLFAQECGGILLFDKLGAVADALPAFAVREIARCDRRSPISRYGN
;
A
#
# COMPACT_ATOMS: atom_id res chain seq x y z
N MET A 1 -6.07 23.11 -2.44
CA MET A 1 -6.61 21.80 -2.01
C MET A 1 -5.49 20.80 -2.00
N ILE A 2 -5.32 20.07 -0.92
CA ILE A 2 -4.37 18.97 -0.77
C ILE A 2 -5.12 17.63 -0.84
N GLY A 3 -4.39 16.57 -1.25
CA GLY A 3 -4.86 15.18 -1.19
C GLY A 3 -4.17 14.45 -0.06
N ILE A 4 -4.89 13.69 0.74
CA ILE A 4 -4.36 12.99 1.90
C ILE A 4 -4.80 11.53 1.85
N ASP A 5 -3.85 10.61 2.04
CA ASP A 5 -4.10 9.19 2.29
C ASP A 5 -3.58 8.83 3.69
N ILE A 6 -4.51 8.51 4.61
CA ILE A 6 -4.19 8.13 5.98
C ILE A 6 -4.21 6.62 6.10
N GLY A 7 -3.04 6.02 5.93
CA GLY A 7 -2.85 4.58 6.15
C GLY A 7 -2.58 4.23 7.61
N GLY A 8 -2.56 2.94 7.93
CA GLY A 8 -2.24 2.48 9.28
C GLY A 8 -0.81 2.82 9.73
N ALA A 9 0.16 2.81 8.80
CA ALA A 9 1.59 3.02 9.11
C ALA A 9 2.16 4.34 8.58
N ASN A 10 1.55 4.90 7.55
CA ASN A 10 2.04 6.10 6.88
C ASN A 10 0.89 7.03 6.54
N THR A 11 1.13 8.33 6.64
CA THR A 11 0.27 9.38 6.07
C THR A 11 0.97 9.96 4.85
N LYS A 12 0.30 9.94 3.70
CA LYS A 12 0.80 10.51 2.45
C LYS A 12 0.02 11.77 2.11
N VAL A 13 0.73 12.82 1.78
CA VAL A 13 0.14 14.11 1.40
C VAL A 13 0.64 14.51 0.02
N VAL A 14 -0.28 14.96 -0.84
CA VAL A 14 0.04 15.52 -2.16
C VAL A 14 -0.50 16.94 -2.23
N ASP A 15 0.40 17.89 -2.44
CA ASP A 15 0.08 19.31 -2.63
C ASP A 15 0.68 19.86 -3.94
N ASP A 16 0.74 21.17 -4.10
CA ASP A 16 1.33 21.79 -5.29
C ASP A 16 2.87 21.76 -5.28
N SER A 17 3.50 21.45 -4.13
CA SER A 17 4.95 21.28 -4.01
C SER A 17 5.41 19.84 -4.30
N GLY A 18 4.52 18.87 -4.25
CA GLY A 18 4.83 17.47 -4.57
C GLY A 18 4.21 16.44 -3.64
N VAL A 19 4.94 15.34 -3.47
CA VAL A 19 4.56 14.18 -2.64
C VAL A 19 5.34 14.21 -1.33
N HIS A 20 4.63 14.01 -0.23
CA HIS A 20 5.20 13.93 1.11
C HIS A 20 4.71 12.66 1.79
N ILE A 21 5.64 11.83 2.27
CA ILE A 21 5.34 10.58 2.98
C ILE A 21 5.86 10.69 4.40
N HIS A 22 4.95 10.51 5.37
CA HIS A 22 5.26 10.58 6.79
C HIS A 22 5.02 9.22 7.44
N TYR A 23 6.00 8.71 8.17
CA TYR A 23 5.79 7.58 9.06
C TYR A 23 4.86 8.01 10.19
N CYS A 24 3.71 7.36 10.31
CA CYS A 24 2.63 7.71 11.22
C CYS A 24 1.87 6.45 11.63
N PRO A 25 2.47 5.60 12.48
CA PRO A 25 1.86 4.35 12.92
C PRO A 25 0.70 4.63 13.87
N LEU A 26 -0.55 4.52 13.39
CA LEU A 26 -1.74 4.86 14.17
C LEU A 26 -1.93 4.00 15.44
N TRP A 27 -1.29 2.83 15.51
CA TRP A 27 -1.32 1.94 16.69
C TRP A 27 -0.35 2.38 17.81
N GLU A 28 0.46 3.39 17.57
CA GLU A 28 1.32 4.04 18.56
C GLU A 28 0.76 5.45 18.83
N ASP A 29 1.46 6.23 19.65
CA ASP A 29 1.14 7.65 19.85
C ASP A 29 1.53 8.45 18.59
N ALA A 30 0.72 8.30 17.54
CA ALA A 30 1.03 8.79 16.21
C ALA A 30 0.87 10.32 16.11
N PRO A 31 1.84 11.05 15.54
CA PRO A 31 1.78 12.50 15.40
C PRO A 31 0.89 12.96 14.24
N LEU A 32 -0.29 12.34 14.05
CA LEU A 32 -1.19 12.63 12.92
C LEU A 32 -1.57 14.12 12.88
N SER A 33 -2.01 14.67 14.01
CA SER A 33 -2.38 16.08 14.11
C SER A 33 -1.20 17.01 13.76
N ASP A 34 0.00 16.72 14.29
CA ASP A 34 1.19 17.54 14.03
C ASP A 34 1.61 17.47 12.54
N ILE A 35 1.45 16.29 11.91
CA ILE A 35 1.70 16.14 10.48
C ILE A 35 0.72 16.99 9.69
N LEU A 36 -0.57 16.91 9.99
CA LEU A 36 -1.60 17.65 9.27
C LEU A 36 -1.43 19.17 9.42
N HIS A 37 -1.06 19.66 10.61
CA HIS A 37 -0.82 21.08 10.84
C HIS A 37 0.31 21.67 9.98
N ARG A 38 1.30 20.88 9.54
CA ARG A 38 2.38 21.35 8.64
C ARG A 38 1.85 21.79 7.28
N TYR A 39 0.66 21.32 6.89
CA TYR A 39 0.04 21.58 5.59
C TYR A 39 -1.11 22.58 5.67
N LYS A 40 -1.40 23.11 6.87
CA LYS A 40 -2.37 24.18 7.06
C LYS A 40 -1.75 25.50 6.63
N ASP A 41 -2.26 26.09 5.55
CA ASP A 41 -1.90 27.44 5.09
C ASP A 41 -3.20 28.24 4.91
N GLU A 42 -3.15 29.55 5.12
CA GLU A 42 -4.29 30.48 4.91
C GLU A 42 -4.91 30.38 3.50
N ARG A 43 -4.18 29.79 2.54
CA ARG A 43 -4.61 29.55 1.15
C ARG A 43 -5.13 28.13 0.89
N GLN A 44 -5.01 27.22 1.86
CA GLN A 44 -5.34 25.78 1.69
C GLN A 44 -6.26 25.28 2.81
N ASP A 45 -7.49 25.79 2.89
CA ASP A 45 -8.47 25.37 3.89
C ASP A 45 -9.18 24.05 3.56
N SER A 46 -8.94 23.46 2.37
CA SER A 46 -9.65 22.28 1.92
C SER A 46 -8.72 21.10 1.63
N ALA A 47 -9.08 19.95 2.18
CA ALA A 47 -8.45 18.67 1.94
C ALA A 47 -9.43 17.66 1.32
N ALA A 48 -8.94 16.84 0.40
CA ALA A 48 -9.62 15.64 -0.07
C ALA A 48 -8.89 14.43 0.52
N VAL A 49 -9.62 13.54 1.18
CA VAL A 49 -9.04 12.53 2.06
C VAL A 49 -9.55 11.14 1.70
N VAL A 50 -8.66 10.17 1.69
CA VAL A 50 -8.93 8.75 1.76
C VAL A 50 -8.25 8.13 2.97
N MET A 51 -8.72 6.98 3.42
CA MET A 51 -8.11 6.28 4.55
C MET A 51 -8.06 4.78 4.32
N SER A 52 -7.10 4.13 4.99
CA SER A 52 -6.98 2.68 5.16
C SER A 52 -6.39 2.34 6.54
N GLY A 53 -6.33 3.31 7.44
CA GLY A 53 -5.81 3.16 8.81
C GLY A 53 -6.88 2.93 9.87
N GLU A 54 -8.17 2.88 9.50
CA GLU A 54 -9.30 2.81 10.41
C GLU A 54 -9.41 1.49 11.18
N LEU A 55 -8.66 0.47 10.77
CA LEU A 55 -8.60 -0.84 11.44
C LEU A 55 -7.26 -1.07 12.16
N ALA A 56 -6.53 -0.01 12.51
CA ALA A 56 -5.33 -0.14 13.34
C ALA A 56 -5.68 -0.73 14.72
N ASP A 57 -4.75 -1.47 15.32
CA ASP A 57 -4.97 -2.27 16.55
C ASP A 57 -5.41 -1.44 17.77
N CYS A 58 -5.20 -0.12 17.75
CA CYS A 58 -5.65 0.80 18.79
C CYS A 58 -7.16 1.06 18.79
N PHE A 59 -7.89 0.66 17.75
CA PHE A 59 -9.33 0.87 17.62
C PHE A 59 -10.12 -0.43 17.86
N GLU A 60 -11.23 -0.34 18.60
CA GLU A 60 -12.09 -1.49 18.85
C GLU A 60 -12.85 -1.97 17.59
N ASN A 61 -13.13 -1.04 16.67
CA ASN A 61 -13.84 -1.32 15.42
C ASN A 61 -13.56 -0.23 14.39
N LYS A 62 -13.90 -0.51 13.11
CA LYS A 62 -13.68 0.43 11.99
C LYS A 62 -14.34 1.79 12.20
N LEU A 63 -15.55 1.85 12.76
CA LEU A 63 -16.26 3.13 12.93
C LEU A 63 -15.55 4.04 13.93
N GLN A 64 -14.97 3.48 14.99
CA GLN A 64 -14.14 4.24 15.93
C GLN A 64 -12.90 4.81 15.22
N GLY A 65 -12.20 3.98 14.42
CA GLY A 65 -11.05 4.45 13.65
C GLY A 65 -11.41 5.50 12.60
N ILE A 66 -12.54 5.34 11.91
CA ILE A 66 -13.07 6.34 10.97
C ILE A 66 -13.34 7.66 11.71
N SER A 67 -14.04 7.61 12.84
CA SER A 67 -14.35 8.82 13.62
C SER A 67 -13.08 9.53 14.08
N PHE A 68 -12.12 8.78 14.61
CA PHE A 68 -10.83 9.34 15.03
C PHE A 68 -10.12 10.08 13.86
N ILE A 69 -10.04 9.44 12.69
CA ILE A 69 -9.37 10.04 11.52
C ILE A 69 -10.15 11.27 11.02
N VAL A 70 -11.47 11.17 10.93
CA VAL A 70 -12.32 12.29 10.48
C VAL A 70 -12.19 13.49 11.41
N ASP A 71 -12.24 13.27 12.72
CA ASP A 71 -12.12 14.33 13.72
C ASP A 71 -10.73 14.98 13.66
N ALA A 72 -9.65 14.19 13.63
CA ALA A 72 -8.28 14.70 13.53
C ALA A 72 -8.05 15.53 12.26
N VAL A 73 -8.62 15.11 11.13
CA VAL A 73 -8.52 15.88 9.88
C VAL A 73 -9.36 17.17 9.95
N ARG A 74 -10.58 17.12 10.48
CA ARG A 74 -11.47 18.29 10.52
C ARG A 74 -11.04 19.35 11.52
N ASP A 75 -10.32 18.97 12.56
CA ASP A 75 -9.70 19.92 13.49
C ASP A 75 -8.69 20.84 12.77
N VAL A 76 -8.05 20.33 11.73
CA VAL A 76 -7.09 21.09 10.92
C VAL A 76 -7.73 21.67 9.66
N PHE A 77 -8.56 20.88 8.96
CA PHE A 77 -9.23 21.23 7.70
C PHE A 77 -10.75 21.09 7.86
N PRO A 78 -11.46 22.10 8.38
CA PRO A 78 -12.90 22.03 8.65
C PRO A 78 -13.76 21.66 7.43
N GLU A 79 -13.33 22.09 6.24
CA GLU A 79 -14.01 21.83 4.96
C GLU A 79 -13.48 20.56 4.23
N ALA A 80 -12.82 19.65 4.97
CA ALA A 80 -12.33 18.40 4.38
C ALA A 80 -13.48 17.53 3.87
N GLN A 81 -13.21 16.86 2.74
CA GLN A 81 -14.10 15.91 2.10
C GLN A 81 -13.43 14.53 2.09
N PHE A 82 -14.19 13.49 2.41
CA PHE A 82 -13.70 12.13 2.54
C PHE A 82 -14.31 11.26 1.46
N TYR A 83 -13.49 10.66 0.62
CA TYR A 83 -13.94 9.77 -0.46
C TYR A 83 -14.22 8.37 0.10
N GLY A 84 -15.39 7.82 -0.26
CA GLY A 84 -15.86 6.52 0.22
C GLY A 84 -15.79 5.41 -0.81
N THR A 85 -16.01 4.18 -0.35
CA THR A 85 -16.12 2.97 -1.20
C THR A 85 -17.35 2.98 -2.13
N ASP A 86 -18.28 3.90 -1.93
CA ASP A 86 -19.42 4.19 -2.82
C ASP A 86 -19.07 5.17 -3.95
N ALA A 87 -17.78 5.51 -4.10
CA ALA A 87 -17.27 6.47 -5.07
C ALA A 87 -17.86 7.89 -4.89
N ALA A 88 -18.23 8.26 -3.68
CA ALA A 88 -18.79 9.57 -3.34
C ALA A 88 -18.00 10.26 -2.20
N PHE A 89 -18.10 11.60 -2.14
CA PHE A 89 -17.52 12.36 -1.05
C PHE A 89 -18.51 12.53 0.10
N HIS A 90 -18.00 12.38 1.31
CA HIS A 90 -18.72 12.55 2.57
C HIS A 90 -18.07 13.63 3.44
N HIS A 91 -18.87 14.28 4.32
CA HIS A 91 -18.37 15.30 5.25
C HIS A 91 -18.28 14.81 6.70
N GLY A 92 -18.73 13.61 7.00
CA GLY A 92 -18.73 13.05 8.35
C GLY A 92 -18.30 11.61 8.37
N ALA A 93 -18.16 11.04 9.57
CA ALA A 93 -17.79 9.67 9.78
C ALA A 93 -18.93 8.72 9.35
N VAL A 94 -18.74 8.02 8.25
CA VAL A 94 -19.67 7.01 7.71
C VAL A 94 -18.93 5.72 7.38
N PRO A 95 -19.58 4.55 7.43
CA PRO A 95 -18.91 3.25 7.18
C PRO A 95 -18.27 3.13 5.80
N GLN A 96 -18.77 3.86 4.80
CA GLN A 96 -18.25 3.88 3.43
C GLN A 96 -16.81 4.39 3.33
N LEU A 97 -16.31 5.10 4.32
CA LEU A 97 -14.94 5.63 4.33
C LEU A 97 -13.88 4.54 4.60
N ALA A 98 -14.30 3.38 5.13
CA ALA A 98 -13.37 2.31 5.47
C ALA A 98 -12.62 1.80 4.24
N ALA A 99 -11.29 1.87 4.28
CA ALA A 99 -10.36 1.34 3.27
C ALA A 99 -10.76 1.75 1.84
N ALA A 100 -11.03 3.04 1.59
CA ALA A 100 -11.46 3.54 0.28
C ALA A 100 -10.31 4.02 -0.61
N ASN A 101 -9.09 4.01 -0.13
CA ASN A 101 -7.90 4.53 -0.82
C ASN A 101 -7.64 3.86 -2.17
N TRP A 102 -7.76 2.54 -2.25
CA TRP A 102 -7.61 1.78 -3.50
C TRP A 102 -8.67 2.13 -4.55
N LEU A 103 -9.91 2.43 -4.11
CA LEU A 103 -11.00 2.78 -5.02
C LEU A 103 -10.79 4.18 -5.64
N ALA A 104 -10.28 5.14 -4.86
CA ALA A 104 -9.89 6.44 -5.40
C ALA A 104 -8.78 6.30 -6.46
N SER A 105 -7.77 5.44 -6.21
CA SER A 105 -6.76 5.13 -7.21
C SER A 105 -7.37 4.54 -8.48
N ALA A 106 -8.28 3.58 -8.35
CA ALA A 106 -8.98 2.98 -9.47
C ALA A 106 -9.83 3.99 -10.24
N ASP A 107 -10.55 4.88 -9.53
CA ASP A 107 -11.42 5.91 -10.14
C ASP A 107 -10.62 6.90 -11.00
N LEU A 108 -9.44 7.29 -10.56
CA LEU A 108 -8.55 8.13 -11.37
C LEU A 108 -7.92 7.37 -12.54
N VAL A 109 -7.33 6.18 -12.26
CA VAL A 109 -6.50 5.47 -13.27
C VAL A 109 -7.36 4.93 -14.42
N ARG A 110 -8.63 4.55 -14.18
CA ARG A 110 -9.55 4.10 -15.23
C ARG A 110 -9.84 5.17 -16.31
N GLU A 111 -9.67 6.45 -16.01
CA GLU A 111 -9.79 7.54 -16.98
C GLU A 111 -8.72 7.44 -18.09
N TYR A 112 -7.57 6.82 -17.79
CA TYR A 112 -6.46 6.65 -18.71
C TYR A 112 -6.33 5.21 -19.25
N TYR A 113 -6.76 4.21 -18.45
CA TYR A 113 -6.54 2.78 -18.71
C TYR A 113 -7.82 1.99 -18.40
N HIS A 114 -8.91 2.31 -19.12
CA HIS A 114 -10.25 1.80 -18.83
C HIS A 114 -10.33 0.27 -18.68
N ASP A 115 -9.70 -0.50 -19.57
CA ASP A 115 -9.78 -1.96 -19.63
C ASP A 115 -8.52 -2.66 -19.04
N ALA A 116 -7.75 -1.97 -18.18
CA ALA A 116 -6.56 -2.53 -17.56
C ALA A 116 -6.86 -3.11 -16.17
N VAL A 117 -5.86 -3.80 -15.60
CA VAL A 117 -5.80 -4.13 -14.19
C VAL A 117 -4.79 -3.21 -13.52
N LEU A 118 -5.21 -2.39 -12.56
CA LEU A 118 -4.29 -1.64 -11.72
C LEU A 118 -3.69 -2.59 -10.68
N VAL A 119 -2.37 -2.62 -10.62
CA VAL A 119 -1.59 -3.37 -9.62
C VAL A 119 -0.80 -2.37 -8.80
N ASP A 120 -1.22 -2.12 -7.57
CA ASP A 120 -0.51 -1.21 -6.65
C ASP A 120 0.25 -2.03 -5.61
N VAL A 121 1.58 -2.09 -5.77
CA VAL A 121 2.47 -2.84 -4.87
C VAL A 121 3.00 -1.89 -3.80
N GLY A 122 2.30 -1.86 -2.67
CA GLY A 122 2.63 -0.99 -1.55
C GLY A 122 3.66 -1.57 -0.57
N SER A 123 3.79 -0.92 0.58
CA SER A 123 4.68 -1.37 1.65
C SER A 123 4.20 -2.64 2.36
N THR A 124 2.88 -2.79 2.50
CA THR A 124 2.24 -3.85 3.30
C THR A 124 1.43 -4.81 2.44
N THR A 125 0.71 -4.29 1.44
CA THR A 125 -0.26 -5.01 0.62
C THR A 125 -0.01 -4.78 -0.86
N THR A 126 -0.62 -5.64 -1.68
CA THR A 126 -0.71 -5.47 -3.13
C THR A 126 -2.19 -5.48 -3.53
N ASP A 127 -2.63 -4.40 -4.16
CA ASP A 127 -3.96 -4.26 -4.74
C ASP A 127 -3.95 -4.70 -6.20
N ILE A 128 -4.94 -5.50 -6.62
CA ILE A 128 -5.08 -6.00 -7.99
C ILE A 128 -6.50 -5.71 -8.46
N ILE A 129 -6.69 -4.59 -9.15
CA ILE A 129 -7.98 -3.95 -9.34
C ILE A 129 -8.38 -3.94 -10.81
N PRO A 130 -9.42 -4.67 -11.23
CA PRO A 130 -9.91 -4.68 -12.62
C PRO A 130 -10.68 -3.39 -12.92
N LEU A 131 -10.06 -2.43 -13.59
CA LEU A 131 -10.61 -1.09 -13.83
C LEU A 131 -11.89 -1.09 -14.67
N GLY A 132 -12.00 -1.99 -15.66
CA GLY A 132 -13.20 -2.13 -16.50
C GLY A 132 -14.45 -2.59 -15.76
N ARG A 133 -14.32 -3.03 -14.51
CA ARG A 133 -15.44 -3.45 -13.65
C ARG A 133 -15.71 -2.49 -12.50
N PHE A 134 -15.44 -1.21 -12.67
CA PHE A 134 -15.47 -0.22 -11.60
C PHE A 134 -16.78 -0.22 -10.79
N SER A 135 -17.93 -0.34 -11.44
CA SER A 135 -19.23 -0.39 -10.75
C SER A 135 -19.38 -1.61 -9.82
N GLU A 136 -18.72 -2.74 -10.12
CA GLU A 136 -18.71 -3.93 -9.28
C GLU A 136 -17.73 -3.83 -8.11
N LEU A 137 -16.81 -2.85 -8.16
CA LEU A 137 -15.84 -2.57 -7.11
C LEU A 137 -16.42 -1.71 -6.00
N CYS A 138 -17.40 -0.85 -6.34
CA CYS A 138 -18.02 0.05 -5.37
C CYS A 138 -18.68 -0.74 -4.22
N GLY A 139 -18.41 -0.31 -2.99
CA GLY A 139 -18.91 -0.94 -1.77
C GLY A 139 -18.19 -2.20 -1.32
N LEU A 140 -17.18 -2.69 -2.04
CA LEU A 140 -16.39 -3.84 -1.59
C LEU A 140 -15.59 -3.49 -0.32
N THR A 141 -15.68 -4.37 0.66
CA THR A 141 -14.83 -4.34 1.85
C THR A 141 -13.51 -5.07 1.59
N ASP A 142 -12.49 -4.82 2.43
CA ASP A 142 -11.21 -5.55 2.34
C ASP A 142 -11.38 -7.07 2.49
N LEU A 143 -12.31 -7.52 3.33
CA LEU A 143 -12.64 -8.94 3.42
C LEU A 143 -13.12 -9.50 2.07
N GLN A 144 -14.03 -8.80 1.39
CA GLN A 144 -14.51 -9.22 0.08
C GLN A 144 -13.42 -9.13 -1.00
N ARG A 145 -12.53 -8.14 -0.91
CA ARG A 145 -11.38 -8.00 -1.80
C ARG A 145 -10.38 -9.14 -1.61
N LEU A 146 -10.07 -9.52 -0.36
CA LEU A 146 -9.27 -10.71 -0.06
C LEU A 146 -9.90 -11.99 -0.65
N GLN A 147 -11.22 -12.18 -0.47
CA GLN A 147 -11.96 -13.32 -1.00
C GLN A 147 -11.95 -13.39 -2.53
N LYS A 148 -11.99 -12.24 -3.20
CA LYS A 148 -11.90 -12.12 -4.66
C LYS A 148 -10.44 -12.18 -5.17
N GLY A 149 -9.45 -12.03 -4.29
CA GLY A 149 -8.05 -11.87 -4.63
C GLY A 149 -7.73 -10.54 -5.32
N TYR A 150 -8.50 -9.52 -5.04
CA TYR A 150 -8.23 -8.12 -5.44
C TYR A 150 -7.34 -7.39 -4.43
N LEU A 151 -7.09 -8.03 -3.31
CA LEU A 151 -6.14 -7.63 -2.27
C LEU A 151 -5.31 -8.84 -1.89
N ILE A 152 -3.98 -8.71 -1.90
CA ILE A 152 -3.04 -9.70 -1.37
C ILE A 152 -2.28 -9.05 -0.22
N TYR A 153 -2.19 -9.74 0.91
CA TYR A 153 -1.52 -9.22 2.08
C TYR A 153 -0.01 -9.50 2.02
N THR A 154 0.62 -8.97 0.99
CA THR A 154 2.07 -8.94 0.79
C THR A 154 2.49 -7.65 0.10
N GLY A 155 3.60 -7.07 0.55
CA GLY A 155 4.17 -5.84 0.02
C GLY A 155 5.68 -5.79 0.23
N MET A 156 6.28 -4.68 -0.14
CA MET A 156 7.73 -4.53 -0.22
C MET A 156 8.45 -4.50 1.14
N LEU A 157 7.78 -4.07 2.23
CA LEU A 157 8.50 -3.75 3.47
C LEU A 157 8.04 -4.56 4.68
N ARG A 158 6.76 -4.88 4.81
CA ARG A 158 6.17 -5.31 6.09
C ARG A 158 5.67 -6.75 6.11
N THR A 159 5.84 -7.49 5.03
CA THR A 159 5.44 -8.90 4.99
C THR A 159 6.37 -9.73 5.85
N HIS A 160 5.84 -10.44 6.82
CA HIS A 160 6.60 -11.38 7.64
C HIS A 160 7.03 -12.60 6.79
N ILE A 161 8.31 -12.94 6.77
CA ILE A 161 8.87 -14.01 5.93
C ILE A 161 8.13 -15.34 6.17
N ALA A 162 7.89 -15.73 7.42
CA ALA A 162 7.24 -16.97 7.78
C ALA A 162 5.74 -17.07 7.39
N THR A 163 5.12 -15.97 6.93
CA THR A 163 3.74 -16.02 6.40
C THR A 163 3.70 -16.45 4.93
N GLN A 164 4.84 -16.43 4.25
CA GLN A 164 4.96 -16.76 2.83
C GLN A 164 5.71 -18.08 2.59
N LEU A 165 6.61 -18.43 3.51
CA LEU A 165 7.45 -19.61 3.43
C LEU A 165 7.17 -20.55 4.61
N MET A 166 6.85 -21.80 4.31
CA MET A 166 6.78 -22.86 5.32
C MET A 166 8.13 -23.55 5.50
N ASN A 167 8.85 -23.72 4.41
CA ASN A 167 10.19 -24.29 4.34
C ASN A 167 11.08 -23.45 3.43
N VAL A 168 12.37 -23.53 3.64
CA VAL A 168 13.42 -22.98 2.76
C VAL A 168 14.51 -24.03 2.55
N ASN A 169 15.13 -24.01 1.38
CA ASN A 169 16.31 -24.83 1.12
C ASN A 169 17.55 -24.06 1.58
N ILE A 170 18.30 -24.62 2.51
CA ILE A 170 19.59 -24.08 2.99
C ILE A 170 20.69 -25.09 2.66
N HIS A 171 21.62 -24.70 1.80
CA HIS A 171 22.72 -25.57 1.34
C HIS A 171 22.27 -26.96 0.84
N GLY A 172 21.11 -26.99 0.14
CA GLY A 172 20.53 -28.21 -0.40
C GLY A 172 19.65 -29.01 0.57
N ILE A 173 19.45 -28.53 1.79
CA ILE A 173 18.62 -29.19 2.83
C ILE A 173 17.31 -28.42 3.01
N ASP A 174 16.17 -29.11 2.85
CA ASP A 174 14.86 -28.56 3.14
C ASP A 174 14.69 -28.33 4.65
N THR A 175 14.48 -27.08 5.04
CA THR A 175 14.52 -26.63 6.43
C THR A 175 13.22 -25.90 6.77
N PRO A 176 12.46 -26.32 7.79
CA PRO A 176 11.28 -25.63 8.25
C PRO A 176 11.58 -24.20 8.74
N VAL A 177 10.66 -23.28 8.44
CA VAL A 177 10.74 -21.87 8.87
C VAL A 177 10.12 -21.71 10.24
N SER A 178 10.79 -20.94 11.12
CA SER A 178 10.27 -20.52 12.42
C SER A 178 9.09 -19.55 12.25
N ALA A 179 8.02 -19.73 13.03
CA ALA A 179 6.85 -18.85 13.02
C ALA A 179 7.09 -17.51 13.75
N GLU A 180 8.31 -17.25 14.22
CA GLU A 180 8.65 -16.03 14.95
C GLU A 180 8.87 -14.82 14.01
N TYR A 181 8.59 -13.62 14.50
CA TYR A 181 8.75 -12.37 13.76
C TYR A 181 10.22 -11.92 13.71
N PHE A 182 11.06 -12.67 13.01
CA PHE A 182 12.49 -12.40 12.91
C PHE A 182 12.90 -11.52 11.73
N ALA A 183 12.23 -11.65 10.59
CA ALA A 183 12.55 -10.90 9.38
C ALA A 183 11.30 -10.56 8.58
N THR A 184 11.39 -9.47 7.79
CA THR A 184 10.33 -9.01 6.89
C THR A 184 10.78 -8.98 5.43
N SER A 185 9.83 -8.72 4.53
CA SER A 185 10.11 -8.49 3.10
C SER A 185 11.17 -7.40 2.88
N ALA A 186 11.19 -6.34 3.71
CA ALA A 186 12.22 -5.32 3.60
C ALA A 186 13.64 -5.87 3.82
N ASP A 187 13.81 -6.85 4.72
CA ASP A 187 15.11 -7.50 4.91
C ASP A 187 15.54 -8.28 3.67
N ALA A 188 14.63 -9.04 3.08
CA ALA A 188 14.91 -9.78 1.85
C ALA A 188 15.19 -8.83 0.68
N HIS A 189 14.36 -7.81 0.48
CA HIS A 189 14.54 -6.83 -0.60
C HIS A 189 15.83 -6.00 -0.44
N LEU A 190 16.21 -5.63 0.80
CA LEU A 190 17.46 -4.91 1.05
C LEU A 190 18.69 -5.77 0.71
N VAL A 191 18.69 -7.04 1.12
CA VAL A 191 19.77 -7.99 0.83
C VAL A 191 19.89 -8.26 -0.68
N LEU A 192 18.75 -8.35 -1.38
CA LEU A 192 18.69 -8.53 -2.83
C LEU A 192 18.92 -7.21 -3.61
N ARG A 193 19.13 -6.09 -2.93
CA ARG A 193 19.30 -4.75 -3.53
C ARG A 193 18.10 -4.28 -4.37
N HIS A 194 16.91 -4.73 -4.03
CA HIS A 194 15.66 -4.24 -4.60
C HIS A 194 15.23 -2.90 -3.98
N ILE A 195 15.69 -2.62 -2.77
CA ILE A 195 15.52 -1.35 -2.06
C ILE A 195 16.84 -0.91 -1.45
N THR A 196 16.95 0.39 -1.15
CA THR A 196 18.04 0.99 -0.40
C THR A 196 17.74 1.02 1.11
N PRO A 197 18.74 1.27 1.98
CA PRO A 197 18.50 1.47 3.42
C PRO A 197 17.51 2.61 3.73
N GLU A 198 17.51 3.65 2.92
CA GLU A 198 16.63 4.83 3.04
C GLU A 198 15.17 4.47 2.70
N GLU A 199 14.96 3.61 1.71
CA GLU A 199 13.64 3.09 1.31
C GLU A 199 13.07 2.08 2.32
N TYR A 200 13.90 1.50 3.20
CA TYR A 200 13.44 0.70 4.33
C TYR A 200 12.81 1.61 5.41
N SER A 201 11.67 2.19 5.12
CA SER A 201 11.05 3.26 5.90
C SER A 201 10.32 2.79 7.17
N CYS A 202 10.02 1.50 7.34
CA CYS A 202 9.38 0.94 8.53
C CYS A 202 10.39 0.48 9.58
N ASP A 203 9.92 0.19 10.80
CA ASP A 203 10.75 -0.40 11.85
C ASP A 203 11.21 -1.82 11.48
N THR A 204 12.40 -2.17 11.94
CA THR A 204 12.92 -3.53 11.84
C THR A 204 12.35 -4.40 12.97
N PRO A 205 12.19 -5.73 12.77
CA PRO A 205 11.68 -6.62 13.83
C PRO A 205 12.42 -6.55 15.14
N ASP A 206 13.73 -6.34 15.10
CA ASP A 206 14.60 -6.26 16.28
C ASP A 206 14.94 -4.81 16.71
N LYS A 207 14.32 -3.80 16.07
CA LYS A 207 14.53 -2.36 16.29
C LYS A 207 16.00 -1.94 16.16
N LYS A 208 16.78 -2.63 15.31
CA LYS A 208 18.19 -2.36 15.03
C LYS A 208 18.40 -1.78 13.63
N GLU A 209 19.67 -1.72 13.20
CA GLU A 209 20.09 -1.05 11.98
C GLU A 209 19.43 -1.64 10.71
N LYS A 210 19.15 -0.75 9.76
CA LYS A 210 18.65 -1.07 8.41
C LYS A 210 19.83 -1.23 7.44
N THR A 211 20.71 -2.19 7.73
CA THR A 211 21.89 -2.51 6.90
C THR A 211 21.79 -3.90 6.33
N VAL A 212 22.42 -4.15 5.17
CA VAL A 212 22.49 -5.48 4.56
C VAL A 212 22.95 -6.55 5.56
N LYS A 213 24.01 -6.23 6.36
CA LYS A 213 24.53 -7.19 7.35
C LYS A 213 23.52 -7.49 8.46
N ALA A 214 22.77 -6.47 8.93
CA ALA A 214 21.75 -6.68 9.96
C ALA A 214 20.56 -7.46 9.39
N SER A 215 20.15 -7.21 8.14
CA SER A 215 19.11 -7.96 7.45
C SER A 215 19.49 -9.42 7.24
N LEU A 216 20.74 -9.72 6.84
CA LEU A 216 21.24 -11.11 6.75
C LEU A 216 21.15 -11.84 8.10
N ARG A 217 21.46 -11.16 9.23
CA ARG A 217 21.31 -11.75 10.57
C ARG A 217 19.84 -12.08 10.91
N ARG A 218 18.89 -11.19 10.52
CA ARG A 218 17.46 -11.41 10.73
C ARG A 218 16.95 -12.57 9.88
N LEU A 219 17.40 -12.65 8.61
CA LEU A 219 17.07 -13.76 7.72
C LEU A 219 17.61 -15.11 8.21
N ALA A 220 18.84 -15.16 8.76
CA ALA A 220 19.38 -16.38 9.35
C ALA A 220 18.51 -16.89 10.53
N ARG A 221 17.95 -15.99 11.35
CA ARG A 221 17.08 -16.37 12.46
C ARG A 221 15.78 -17.03 12.04
N VAL A 222 15.34 -16.81 10.79
CA VAL A 222 14.13 -17.44 10.24
C VAL A 222 14.21 -18.96 10.28
N VAL A 223 15.42 -19.52 10.22
CA VAL A 223 15.70 -20.97 10.38
C VAL A 223 16.37 -21.29 11.72
N CYS A 224 16.20 -20.44 12.73
CA CYS A 224 16.81 -20.59 14.07
C CYS A 224 18.34 -20.64 14.06
N ALA A 225 19.00 -20.08 13.06
CA ALA A 225 20.46 -20.07 12.90
C ALA A 225 21.05 -18.65 13.05
N ASP A 226 22.36 -18.56 13.03
CA ASP A 226 23.10 -17.31 12.87
C ASP A 226 24.02 -17.35 11.64
N LEU A 227 24.72 -16.25 11.36
CA LEU A 227 25.63 -16.18 10.21
C LEU A 227 26.92 -16.99 10.40
N VAL A 228 27.22 -17.45 11.60
CA VAL A 228 28.36 -18.36 11.83
C VAL A 228 27.99 -19.77 11.39
N GLU A 229 26.72 -20.15 11.55
CA GLU A 229 26.20 -21.47 11.24
C GLU A 229 25.86 -21.66 9.74
N ILE A 230 25.11 -20.71 9.13
CA ILE A 230 24.67 -20.85 7.73
C ILE A 230 25.38 -19.91 6.74
N GLY A 231 26.25 -19.05 7.22
CA GLY A 231 26.94 -18.05 6.40
C GLY A 231 26.01 -16.97 5.84
N GLU A 232 26.59 -16.03 5.11
CA GLU A 232 25.81 -15.04 4.35
C GLU A 232 25.08 -15.69 3.18
N GLU A 233 25.63 -16.75 2.61
CA GLU A 233 25.05 -17.51 1.50
C GLU A 233 23.71 -18.16 1.89
N GLY A 234 23.64 -18.86 3.02
CA GLY A 234 22.38 -19.44 3.51
C GLY A 234 21.32 -18.38 3.83
N ALA A 235 21.72 -17.23 4.38
CA ALA A 235 20.80 -16.12 4.59
C ALA A 235 20.30 -15.50 3.26
N MET A 236 21.15 -15.44 2.23
CA MET A 236 20.77 -15.04 0.87
C MET A 236 19.78 -16.03 0.24
N GLU A 237 19.94 -17.33 0.45
CA GLU A 237 19.00 -18.37 -0.03
C GLU A 237 17.59 -18.14 0.54
N VAL A 238 17.46 -17.73 1.81
CA VAL A 238 16.17 -17.35 2.40
C VAL A 238 15.56 -16.14 1.65
N ALA A 239 16.36 -15.10 1.40
CA ALA A 239 15.90 -13.91 0.69
C ALA A 239 15.41 -14.21 -0.74
N HIS A 240 16.18 -15.01 -1.50
CA HIS A 240 15.82 -15.41 -2.85
C HIS A 240 14.52 -16.22 -2.89
N GLN A 241 14.37 -17.22 -2.01
CA GLN A 241 13.16 -18.05 -1.97
C GLN A 241 11.94 -17.26 -1.54
N PHE A 242 12.10 -16.28 -0.63
CA PHE A 242 11.02 -15.36 -0.32
C PHE A 242 10.62 -14.52 -1.54
N TRP A 243 11.57 -13.94 -2.25
CA TRP A 243 11.31 -13.16 -3.46
C TRP A 243 10.62 -13.99 -4.54
N ASP A 244 11.12 -15.20 -4.81
CA ASP A 244 10.51 -16.12 -5.78
C ASP A 244 9.04 -16.41 -5.43
N ARG A 245 8.77 -16.69 -4.16
CA ARG A 245 7.41 -16.94 -3.68
C ARG A 245 6.50 -15.71 -3.82
N GLN A 246 7.01 -14.54 -3.45
CA GLN A 246 6.23 -13.30 -3.52
C GLN A 246 5.88 -12.93 -4.96
N ARG A 247 6.87 -12.97 -5.87
CA ARG A 247 6.65 -12.65 -7.29
C ARG A 247 5.71 -13.64 -7.98
N GLU A 248 5.81 -14.94 -7.67
CA GLU A 248 4.87 -15.94 -8.16
C GLU A 248 3.45 -15.64 -7.71
N MET A 249 3.25 -15.42 -6.41
CA MET A 249 1.93 -15.18 -5.84
C MET A 249 1.26 -13.94 -6.43
N ILE A 250 1.99 -12.83 -6.55
CA ILE A 250 1.46 -11.60 -7.16
C ILE A 250 1.23 -11.82 -8.66
N GLY A 251 2.21 -12.37 -9.38
CA GLY A 251 2.12 -12.61 -10.82
C GLY A 251 0.99 -13.57 -11.20
N ASP A 252 0.81 -14.66 -10.47
CA ASP A 252 -0.30 -15.61 -10.69
C ASP A 252 -1.65 -14.94 -10.50
N GLN A 253 -1.77 -14.13 -9.45
CA GLN A 253 -3.00 -13.43 -9.16
C GLN A 253 -3.32 -12.37 -10.22
N VAL A 254 -2.32 -11.60 -10.67
CA VAL A 254 -2.46 -10.64 -11.78
C VAL A 254 -2.92 -11.37 -13.04
N ARG A 255 -2.24 -12.45 -13.43
CA ARG A 255 -2.62 -13.27 -14.59
C ARG A 255 -4.04 -13.82 -14.48
N ARG A 256 -4.44 -14.25 -13.28
CA ARG A 256 -5.79 -14.73 -13.02
C ARG A 256 -6.82 -13.61 -13.25
N VAL A 257 -6.64 -12.44 -12.65
CA VAL A 257 -7.57 -11.32 -12.76
C VAL A 257 -7.66 -10.82 -14.20
N VAL A 258 -6.53 -10.66 -14.90
CA VAL A 258 -6.51 -10.28 -16.33
C VAL A 258 -7.33 -11.26 -17.16
N ARG A 259 -7.15 -12.57 -16.99
CA ARG A 259 -7.88 -13.60 -17.73
C ARG A 259 -9.39 -13.60 -17.40
N GLU A 260 -9.76 -13.53 -16.12
CA GLU A 260 -11.17 -13.57 -15.67
C GLU A 260 -11.97 -12.34 -16.09
N THR A 261 -11.29 -11.20 -16.23
CA THR A 261 -11.94 -9.93 -16.59
C THR A 261 -11.84 -9.58 -18.07
N GLY A 262 -10.96 -10.26 -18.82
CA GLY A 262 -10.66 -9.92 -20.20
C GLY A 262 -9.88 -8.61 -20.35
N ALA A 263 -9.19 -8.17 -19.29
CA ALA A 263 -8.44 -6.91 -19.30
C ALA A 263 -7.28 -6.95 -20.29
N THR A 264 -6.87 -5.77 -20.77
CA THR A 264 -5.79 -5.60 -21.76
C THR A 264 -4.39 -5.91 -21.19
N GLY A 265 -4.22 -5.79 -19.88
CA GLY A 265 -2.97 -6.04 -19.17
C GLY A 265 -2.84 -5.24 -17.88
N PRO A 266 -1.75 -5.40 -17.12
CA PRO A 266 -1.53 -4.67 -15.89
C PRO A 266 -0.93 -3.28 -16.11
N VAL A 267 -1.36 -2.33 -15.27
CA VAL A 267 -0.74 -1.02 -15.03
C VAL A 267 -0.24 -1.00 -13.61
N ILE A 268 1.05 -0.79 -13.40
CA ILE A 268 1.71 -1.03 -12.12
C ILE A 268 2.05 0.30 -11.43
N ALA A 269 1.69 0.40 -10.15
CA ALA A 269 1.93 1.53 -9.27
C ALA A 269 2.54 1.08 -7.92
N GLY A 270 2.87 2.04 -7.07
CA GLY A 270 3.41 1.84 -5.74
C GLY A 270 4.92 1.62 -5.72
N ILE A 271 5.48 1.51 -4.51
CA ILE A 271 6.93 1.42 -4.30
C ILE A 271 7.58 0.16 -4.93
N GLY A 272 6.80 -0.90 -5.15
CA GLY A 272 7.25 -2.12 -5.84
C GLY A 272 7.12 -2.07 -7.36
N ALA A 273 6.58 -0.99 -7.93
CA ALA A 273 6.26 -0.93 -9.35
C ALA A 273 7.44 -1.21 -10.29
N PRO A 274 8.66 -0.66 -10.08
CA PRO A 274 9.78 -0.92 -10.98
C PRO A 274 10.14 -2.40 -11.06
N LEU A 275 10.04 -3.11 -9.94
CA LEU A 275 10.37 -4.53 -9.84
C LEU A 275 9.28 -5.41 -10.48
N PHE A 276 8.02 -5.14 -10.16
CA PHE A 276 6.89 -5.97 -10.62
C PHE A 276 6.42 -5.66 -12.04
N ALA A 277 6.70 -4.48 -12.59
CA ALA A 277 6.40 -4.20 -13.99
C ALA A 277 7.18 -5.12 -14.94
N GLN A 278 8.42 -5.42 -14.61
CA GLN A 278 9.23 -6.36 -15.36
C GLN A 278 8.68 -7.79 -15.26
N GLU A 279 8.27 -8.21 -14.06
CA GLU A 279 7.74 -9.57 -13.80
C GLU A 279 6.34 -9.81 -14.39
N CYS A 280 5.48 -8.79 -14.38
CA CYS A 280 4.09 -8.90 -14.86
C CYS A 280 3.92 -8.48 -16.33
N GLY A 281 4.94 -7.91 -16.97
CA GLY A 281 4.85 -7.36 -18.33
C GLY A 281 3.91 -6.15 -18.40
N GLY A 282 3.89 -5.33 -17.34
CA GLY A 282 2.96 -4.22 -17.18
C GLY A 282 3.52 -2.87 -17.60
N ILE A 283 2.63 -1.88 -17.72
CA ILE A 283 2.97 -0.48 -17.94
C ILE A 283 3.25 0.16 -16.59
N LEU A 284 4.38 0.87 -16.44
CA LEU A 284 4.67 1.66 -15.26
C LEU A 284 3.80 2.92 -15.24
N LEU A 285 2.97 3.09 -14.20
CA LEU A 285 2.17 4.29 -14.03
C LEU A 285 3.06 5.53 -13.77
N PHE A 286 4.26 5.32 -13.20
CA PHE A 286 5.26 6.36 -13.00
C PHE A 286 5.66 7.07 -14.31
N ASP A 287 5.72 6.37 -15.44
CA ASP A 287 6.07 6.97 -16.75
C ASP A 287 5.03 8.01 -17.18
N LYS A 288 3.80 7.92 -16.69
CA LYS A 288 2.73 8.87 -16.97
C LYS A 288 2.55 9.94 -15.90
N LEU A 289 2.65 9.55 -14.64
CA LEU A 289 2.32 10.41 -13.49
C LEU A 289 3.56 10.94 -12.77
N GLY A 290 4.76 10.37 -13.00
CA GLY A 290 5.95 10.71 -12.24
C GLY A 290 5.85 10.31 -10.78
N ALA A 291 6.52 11.03 -9.88
CA ALA A 291 6.63 10.70 -8.46
C ALA A 291 5.28 10.61 -7.70
N VAL A 292 4.20 11.18 -8.22
CA VAL A 292 2.88 11.07 -7.56
C VAL A 292 2.31 9.64 -7.61
N ALA A 293 2.86 8.76 -8.48
CA ALA A 293 2.51 7.34 -8.52
C ALA A 293 2.82 6.60 -7.20
N ASP A 294 3.80 7.09 -6.42
CA ASP A 294 4.16 6.51 -5.11
C ASP A 294 3.16 6.88 -3.98
N ALA A 295 2.33 7.90 -4.24
CA ALA A 295 1.25 8.35 -3.37
C ALA A 295 -0.08 8.40 -4.13
N LEU A 296 -0.30 7.41 -4.99
CA LEU A 296 -1.43 7.36 -5.92
C LEU A 296 -2.79 7.63 -5.26
N PRO A 297 -3.14 7.04 -4.10
CA PRO A 297 -4.44 7.32 -3.45
C PRO A 297 -4.61 8.80 -3.07
N ALA A 298 -3.58 9.44 -2.50
CA ALA A 298 -3.61 10.84 -2.12
C ALA A 298 -3.72 11.76 -3.35
N PHE A 299 -2.97 11.44 -4.41
CA PHE A 299 -3.06 12.17 -5.68
C PHE A 299 -4.45 12.00 -6.31
N ALA A 300 -4.95 10.77 -6.37
CA ALA A 300 -6.23 10.45 -6.99
C ALA A 300 -7.39 11.20 -6.32
N VAL A 301 -7.50 11.15 -5.00
CA VAL A 301 -8.60 11.82 -4.28
C VAL A 301 -8.55 13.33 -4.48
N ARG A 302 -7.35 13.92 -4.56
CA ARG A 302 -7.16 15.34 -4.87
C ARG A 302 -7.70 15.71 -6.25
N GLU A 303 -7.36 14.93 -7.27
CA GLU A 303 -7.76 15.21 -8.65
C GLU A 303 -9.27 14.96 -8.85
N ILE A 304 -9.84 13.92 -8.26
CA ILE A 304 -11.30 13.66 -8.28
C ILE A 304 -12.04 14.85 -7.67
N ALA A 305 -11.64 15.31 -6.49
CA ALA A 305 -12.26 16.45 -5.82
C ALA A 305 -12.13 17.78 -6.58
N ARG A 306 -11.01 17.96 -7.31
CA ARG A 306 -10.82 19.14 -8.19
C ARG A 306 -11.74 19.11 -9.43
N CYS A 307 -11.95 17.93 -10.00
CA CYS A 307 -12.85 17.76 -11.14
C CYS A 307 -14.33 17.99 -10.75
N ASP A 308 -14.77 17.48 -9.59
CA ASP A 308 -16.13 17.66 -9.11
C ASP A 308 -16.48 19.14 -8.85
N ARG A 309 -15.51 19.95 -8.43
CA ARG A 309 -15.70 21.42 -8.28
C ARG A 309 -15.79 22.17 -9.61
N ARG A 310 -15.25 21.61 -10.70
CA ARG A 310 -15.27 22.25 -12.04
C ARG A 310 -16.49 21.89 -12.88
N SER A 311 -17.22 20.85 -12.53
CA SER A 311 -18.40 20.38 -13.26
C SER A 311 -19.52 19.99 -12.28
N PRO A 312 -20.52 20.88 -12.03
CA PRO A 312 -21.69 20.55 -11.22
C PRO A 312 -22.75 19.71 -11.95
N ILE A 313 -22.38 18.99 -13.00
CA ILE A 313 -23.31 18.17 -13.78
C ILE A 313 -22.83 16.73 -13.77
N SER A 314 -23.49 15.91 -12.92
CA SER A 314 -23.77 14.46 -13.06
C SER A 314 -22.70 13.61 -13.75
N ARG A 315 -21.77 13.03 -12.99
CA ARG A 315 -20.97 11.88 -13.44
C ARG A 315 -21.74 10.55 -13.43
N TYR A 316 -22.95 10.53 -12.90
CA TYR A 316 -23.78 9.30 -12.78
C TYR A 316 -25.20 9.58 -13.25
N GLY A 317 -25.36 9.66 -14.57
CA GLY A 317 -26.64 9.67 -15.23
C GLY A 317 -26.75 8.45 -16.12
N ASN A 318 -27.56 7.47 -15.66
CA ASN A 318 -28.06 6.23 -16.28
C ASN A 318 -27.07 5.08 -16.44
#